data_5320b99246eea66b4d87daa244bd5a99
#
_entry.id   5320b99246eea66b4d87daa244bd5a99
#
_cell.length_a   1.000
_cell.length_b   1.000
_cell.length_c   1.000
_cell.angle_alpha   90.00
_cell.angle_beta   90.00
_cell.angle_gamma   90.00
#
_symmetry.space_group_name_H-M   'P 1'
#
loop_
_entity.id
_entity.type
_entity.pdbx_description
1 polymer ?
#
loop_
_entity_poly.entity_id
_entity_poly.type
_entity_poly.pdbx_seq_one_letter_code
_entity_poly.pdbx_strand_id
1 'polypeptide(L)'
;MALLRFDQLSFAYPLAETRALDEVTLEIQKGEYVVLCGPSGCGKTTLLRHAKPGLLPVGAKAGETFYKDTPLSQLPELTAAAEIGFVQQNPDNQIVTDFVWHELAFGLENMALPVPVIRRRVAEMAAFFGMETW
;
A
#
# COMPACT_ATOMS: atom_id res chain seq x y z
N MET A 1 -4.61 -17.91 9.19
CA MET A 1 -5.29 -17.07 8.18
C MET A 1 -4.31 -16.06 7.63
N ALA A 2 -4.14 -16.01 6.33
CA ALA A 2 -3.26 -15.06 5.70
C ALA A 2 -3.78 -13.62 5.85
N LEU A 3 -2.90 -12.67 6.16
CA LEU A 3 -3.22 -11.25 6.16
C LEU A 3 -3.38 -10.72 4.74
N LEU A 4 -2.43 -11.09 3.88
CA LEU A 4 -2.44 -10.76 2.46
C LEU A 4 -2.17 -12.04 1.65
N ARG A 5 -2.96 -12.27 0.60
CA ARG A 5 -2.79 -13.43 -0.26
C ARG A 5 -2.94 -13.03 -1.72
N PHE A 6 -1.94 -13.36 -2.51
CA PHE A 6 -2.01 -13.36 -3.97
C PHE A 6 -2.39 -14.75 -4.43
N ASP A 7 -3.41 -14.86 -5.26
CA ASP A 7 -3.92 -16.13 -5.74
C ASP A 7 -3.87 -16.17 -7.27
N GLN A 8 -2.90 -16.91 -7.78
CA GLN A 8 -2.62 -17.08 -9.22
C GLN A 8 -2.62 -15.74 -9.97
N LEU A 9 -2.01 -14.73 -9.37
CA LEU A 9 -2.00 -13.39 -9.93
C LEU A 9 -1.09 -13.30 -11.15
N SER A 10 -1.68 -12.94 -12.29
CA SER A 10 -0.97 -12.66 -13.53
C SER A 10 -1.31 -11.26 -14.00
N PHE A 11 -0.32 -10.58 -14.54
CA PHE A 11 -0.49 -9.22 -15.05
C PHE A 11 0.45 -8.94 -16.23
N ALA A 12 -0.09 -8.29 -17.26
CA ALA A 12 0.67 -7.79 -18.41
C ALA A 12 0.32 -6.33 -18.66
N TYR A 13 1.34 -5.51 -18.83
CA TYR A 13 1.16 -4.12 -19.26
C TYR A 13 0.65 -4.05 -20.70
N PRO A 14 -0.09 -2.98 -21.07
CA PRO A 14 -0.51 -2.80 -22.47
C PRO A 14 0.69 -2.84 -23.41
N LEU A 15 0.53 -3.53 -24.53
CA LEU A 15 1.56 -3.68 -25.57
C LEU A 15 2.85 -4.39 -25.14
N ALA A 16 2.90 -4.96 -23.93
CA ALA A 16 4.03 -5.77 -23.49
C ALA A 16 3.98 -7.16 -24.13
N GLU A 17 5.14 -7.64 -24.57
CA GLU A 17 5.27 -8.99 -25.17
C GLU A 17 5.23 -10.09 -24.10
N THR A 18 5.63 -9.76 -22.89
CA THR A 18 5.68 -10.70 -21.76
C THR A 18 4.88 -10.20 -20.57
N ARG A 19 4.43 -11.14 -19.72
CA ARG A 19 3.76 -10.81 -18.47
C ARG A 19 4.76 -10.25 -17.46
N ALA A 20 4.36 -9.22 -16.72
CA ALA A 20 5.12 -8.72 -15.57
C ALA A 20 4.98 -9.65 -14.36
N LEU A 21 3.81 -10.26 -14.18
CA LEU A 21 3.52 -11.28 -13.18
C LEU A 21 2.91 -12.51 -13.88
N ASP A 22 3.33 -13.69 -13.47
CA ASP A 22 2.86 -14.94 -14.07
C ASP A 22 2.51 -15.95 -12.97
N GLU A 23 1.20 -16.14 -12.77
CA GLU A 23 0.61 -17.07 -11.80
C GLU A 23 1.22 -16.99 -10.38
N VAL A 24 1.46 -15.77 -9.89
CA VAL A 24 2.05 -15.56 -8.57
C VAL A 24 1.06 -15.99 -7.50
N THR A 25 1.47 -16.95 -6.68
CA THR A 25 0.74 -17.37 -5.49
C THR A 25 1.63 -17.21 -4.28
N LEU A 26 1.20 -16.34 -3.35
CA LEU A 26 1.96 -16.00 -2.15
C LEU A 26 1.01 -15.64 -1.03
N GLU A 27 1.29 -16.16 0.16
CA GLU A 27 0.56 -15.82 1.39
C GLU A 27 1.51 -15.14 2.37
N ILE A 28 1.03 -14.07 3.00
CA ILE A 28 1.74 -13.34 4.05
C ILE A 28 0.87 -13.35 5.30
N GLN A 29 1.43 -13.88 6.38
CA GLN A 29 0.73 -13.98 7.66
C GLN A 29 0.87 -12.67 8.45
N LYS A 30 -0.02 -12.47 9.41
CA LYS A 30 0.07 -11.31 10.30
C LYS A 30 1.38 -11.35 11.09
N GLY A 31 2.10 -10.24 11.09
CA GLY A 31 3.37 -10.09 11.81
C GLY A 31 4.61 -10.55 11.03
N GLU A 32 4.45 -11.05 9.81
CA GLU A 32 5.59 -11.40 8.96
C GLU A 32 6.25 -10.17 8.36
N TYR A 33 7.55 -10.24 8.22
CA TYR A 33 8.38 -9.31 7.46
C TYR A 33 8.91 -10.02 6.21
N VAL A 34 8.43 -9.62 5.05
CA VAL A 34 8.74 -10.26 3.77
C VAL A 34 9.58 -9.32 2.90
N VAL A 35 10.65 -9.86 2.33
CA VAL A 35 11.53 -9.12 1.41
C VAL A 35 11.41 -9.70 0.01
N LEU A 36 11.09 -8.84 -0.96
CA LEU A 36 11.11 -9.18 -2.39
C LEU A 36 12.45 -8.78 -2.99
N CYS A 37 13.19 -9.76 -3.48
CA CYS A 37 14.49 -9.57 -4.12
C CYS A 37 14.44 -9.95 -5.59
N GLY A 38 15.25 -9.29 -6.40
CA GLY A 38 15.39 -9.61 -7.81
C GLY A 38 15.95 -8.44 -8.62
N PRO A 39 16.33 -8.69 -9.88
CA PRO A 39 16.86 -7.64 -10.74
C PRO A 39 15.80 -6.59 -11.09
N SER A 40 16.24 -5.41 -11.52
CA SER A 40 15.34 -4.37 -12.05
C SER A 40 14.47 -4.92 -13.17
N GLY A 41 13.18 -4.55 -13.14
CA GLY A 41 12.23 -4.95 -14.17
C GLY A 41 11.65 -6.36 -14.02
N CYS A 42 11.91 -7.07 -12.89
CA CYS A 42 11.36 -8.42 -12.68
C CYS A 42 9.93 -8.45 -12.12
N GLY A 43 9.30 -7.29 -11.90
CA GLY A 43 7.90 -7.22 -11.46
C GLY A 43 7.67 -6.94 -9.98
N LYS A 44 8.71 -6.62 -9.20
CA LYS A 44 8.56 -6.34 -7.74
C LYS A 44 7.59 -5.21 -7.45
N THR A 45 7.76 -4.06 -8.09
CA THR A 45 6.86 -2.90 -7.92
C THR A 45 5.46 -3.22 -8.42
N THR A 46 5.33 -3.95 -9.51
CA THR A 46 4.04 -4.39 -10.05
C THR A 46 3.29 -5.26 -9.04
N LEU A 47 3.98 -6.22 -8.41
CA LEU A 47 3.38 -7.06 -7.38
C LEU A 47 2.93 -6.24 -6.17
N LEU A 48 3.76 -5.33 -5.68
CA LEU A 48 3.42 -4.46 -4.54
C LEU A 48 2.21 -3.58 -4.84
N ARG A 49 2.10 -3.06 -6.05
CA ARG A 49 0.94 -2.26 -6.47
C ARG A 49 -0.36 -3.04 -6.47
N HIS A 50 -0.30 -4.35 -6.70
CA HIS A 50 -1.47 -5.22 -6.62
C HIS A 50 -1.90 -5.53 -5.18
N ALA A 51 -1.12 -5.12 -4.18
CA ALA A 51 -1.49 -5.22 -2.77
C ALA A 51 -2.26 -3.99 -2.26
N LYS A 52 -2.32 -2.88 -3.02
CA LYS A 52 -2.97 -1.63 -2.62
C LYS A 52 -4.06 -1.24 -3.60
N PRO A 53 -5.34 -1.26 -3.19
CA PRO A 53 -6.42 -0.67 -3.99
C PRO A 53 -6.11 0.79 -4.33
N GLY A 54 -6.44 1.22 -5.52
CA GLY A 54 -6.15 2.57 -6.02
C GLY A 54 -4.76 2.75 -6.64
N LEU A 55 -3.84 1.81 -6.44
CA LEU A 55 -2.53 1.81 -7.09
C LEU A 55 -2.39 0.73 -8.16
N LEU A 56 -3.46 0.01 -8.46
CA LEU A 56 -3.47 -1.04 -9.48
C LEU A 56 -3.05 -0.48 -10.82
N PRO A 57 -2.02 -1.06 -11.47
CA PRO A 57 -1.62 -0.63 -12.80
C PRO A 57 -2.69 -1.00 -13.83
N VAL A 58 -2.72 -0.25 -14.92
CA VAL A 58 -3.62 -0.53 -16.05
C VAL A 58 -3.00 -1.60 -16.94
N GLY A 59 -3.78 -2.64 -17.24
CA GLY A 59 -3.34 -3.75 -18.08
C GLY A 59 -4.22 -4.97 -17.93
N ALA A 60 -3.78 -6.08 -18.51
CA ALA A 60 -4.49 -7.35 -18.45
C ALA A 60 -4.16 -8.10 -17.16
N LYS A 61 -5.15 -8.26 -16.30
CA LYS A 61 -5.03 -8.92 -14.99
C LYS A 61 -5.81 -10.23 -14.98
N ALA A 62 -5.23 -11.27 -14.39
CA ALA A 62 -5.91 -12.51 -14.03
C ALA A 62 -5.51 -12.88 -12.59
N GLY A 63 -6.34 -13.68 -11.92
CA GLY A 63 -6.16 -13.98 -10.51
C GLY A 63 -6.66 -12.85 -9.61
N GLU A 64 -6.46 -12.98 -8.30
CA GLU A 64 -6.98 -12.02 -7.33
C GLU A 64 -6.02 -11.83 -6.14
N THR A 65 -6.14 -10.68 -5.51
CA THR A 65 -5.47 -10.40 -4.23
C THR A 65 -6.52 -10.28 -3.15
N PHE A 66 -6.24 -10.90 -2.00
CA PHE A 66 -7.13 -10.90 -0.85
C PHE A 66 -6.45 -10.25 0.35
N TYR A 67 -7.17 -9.41 1.05
CA TYR A 67 -6.80 -8.86 2.33
C TYR A 67 -7.79 -9.36 3.40
N LYS A 68 -7.30 -10.10 4.40
CA LYS A 68 -8.15 -10.75 5.41
C LYS A 68 -9.31 -11.51 4.76
N ASP A 69 -9.01 -12.33 3.74
CA ASP A 69 -9.95 -13.12 2.92
C ASP A 69 -10.99 -12.32 2.12
N THR A 70 -10.90 -11.02 2.11
CA THR A 70 -11.74 -10.15 1.27
C THR A 70 -10.99 -9.78 0.00
N PRO A 71 -11.57 -10.01 -1.20
CA PRO A 71 -10.94 -9.54 -2.44
C PRO A 71 -10.70 -8.03 -2.38
N LEU A 72 -9.54 -7.57 -2.85
CA LEU A 72 -9.21 -6.13 -2.83
C LEU A 72 -10.23 -5.29 -3.61
N SER A 73 -10.83 -5.86 -4.67
CA SER A 73 -11.89 -5.19 -5.45
C SER A 73 -13.16 -4.89 -4.63
N GLN A 74 -13.37 -5.63 -3.54
CA GLN A 74 -14.53 -5.48 -2.64
C GLN A 74 -14.17 -4.80 -1.31
N LEU A 75 -12.90 -4.48 -1.09
CA LEU A 75 -12.45 -3.87 0.15
C LEU A 75 -12.96 -2.41 0.22
N PRO A 76 -13.62 -2.02 1.33
CA PRO A 76 -14.04 -0.63 1.51
C PRO A 76 -12.85 0.33 1.40
N GLU A 77 -13.04 1.45 0.71
CA GLU A 77 -11.97 2.43 0.46
C GLU A 77 -11.35 2.95 1.76
N LEU A 78 -12.18 3.20 2.76
CA LEU A 78 -11.72 3.64 4.08
C LEU A 78 -10.83 2.59 4.76
N THR A 79 -11.19 1.32 4.68
CA THR A 79 -10.40 0.21 5.22
C THR A 79 -9.05 0.11 4.50
N ALA A 80 -9.07 0.18 3.17
CA ALA A 80 -7.84 0.17 2.36
C ALA A 80 -6.91 1.35 2.70
N ALA A 81 -7.47 2.54 2.92
CA ALA A 81 -6.72 3.72 3.30
C ALA A 81 -6.12 3.61 4.70
N ALA A 82 -6.89 3.08 5.66
CA ALA A 82 -6.51 3.02 7.07
C ALA A 82 -5.56 1.86 7.40
N GLU A 83 -5.70 0.73 6.74
CA GLU A 83 -5.01 -0.51 7.11
C GLU A 83 -3.87 -0.92 6.18
N ILE A 84 -3.83 -0.41 4.94
CA ILE A 84 -2.80 -0.76 3.97
C ILE A 84 -2.00 0.49 3.60
N GLY A 85 -0.82 0.65 4.20
CA GLY A 85 0.11 1.72 3.85
C GLY A 85 0.94 1.35 2.61
N PHE A 86 1.37 2.33 1.85
CA PHE A 86 2.24 2.15 0.69
C PHE A 86 3.27 3.28 0.62
N VAL A 87 4.56 2.91 0.54
CA VAL A 87 5.65 3.87 0.29
C VAL A 87 6.13 3.66 -1.14
N GLN A 88 6.10 4.71 -1.94
CA GLN A 88 6.53 4.67 -3.34
C GLN A 88 8.05 4.54 -3.45
N GLN A 89 8.53 4.17 -4.63
CA GLN A 89 9.95 4.03 -4.92
C GLN A 89 10.72 5.35 -4.71
N ASN A 90 10.08 6.48 -5.01
CA ASN A 90 10.58 7.80 -4.66
C ASN A 90 9.62 8.44 -3.65
N PRO A 91 9.86 8.29 -2.33
CA PRO A 91 8.94 8.76 -1.30
C PRO A 91 8.82 10.28 -1.24
N ASP A 92 9.79 11.04 -1.73
CA ASP A 92 9.71 12.50 -1.78
C ASP A 92 8.52 12.98 -2.63
N ASN A 93 8.14 12.22 -3.64
CA ASN A 93 6.97 12.53 -4.47
C ASN A 93 5.63 12.32 -3.76
N GLN A 94 5.62 11.70 -2.58
CA GLN A 94 4.41 11.49 -1.78
C GLN A 94 4.15 12.64 -0.79
N ILE A 95 5.13 13.51 -0.57
CA ILE A 95 4.99 14.67 0.31
C ILE A 95 4.10 15.71 -0.37
N VAL A 96 3.03 16.11 0.30
CA VAL A 96 1.98 16.96 -0.26
C VAL A 96 1.97 18.36 0.40
N THR A 97 2.40 18.47 1.65
CA THR A 97 2.30 19.70 2.43
C THR A 97 3.67 20.32 2.73
N ASP A 98 3.68 21.58 3.13
CA ASP A 98 4.90 22.33 3.43
C ASP A 98 5.37 22.20 4.88
N PHE A 99 4.53 21.66 5.76
CA PHE A 99 4.82 21.53 7.19
C PHE A 99 4.72 20.06 7.64
N VAL A 100 5.64 19.64 8.51
CA VAL A 100 5.69 18.28 9.06
C VAL A 100 4.37 17.92 9.76
N TRP A 101 3.82 18.81 10.57
CA TRP A 101 2.56 18.57 11.25
C TRP A 101 1.40 18.32 10.28
N HIS A 102 1.31 19.14 9.23
CA HIS A 102 0.27 18.99 8.21
C HIS A 102 0.43 17.68 7.43
N GLU A 103 1.66 17.28 7.13
CA GLU A 103 1.94 16.03 6.43
C GLU A 103 1.51 14.82 7.26
N LEU A 104 1.81 14.81 8.56
CA LEU A 104 1.37 13.76 9.47
C LEU A 104 -0.16 13.72 9.63
N ALA A 105 -0.82 14.87 9.59
CA ALA A 105 -2.26 14.98 9.72
C ALA A 105 -3.02 14.66 8.43
N PHE A 106 -2.38 14.77 7.27
CA PHE A 106 -3.02 14.73 5.95
C PHE A 106 -3.89 13.49 5.73
N GLY A 107 -3.35 12.30 5.97
CA GLY A 107 -4.11 11.06 5.83
C GLY A 107 -5.28 10.94 6.81
N LEU A 108 -5.10 11.43 8.04
CA LEU A 108 -6.13 11.42 9.08
C LEU A 108 -7.26 12.39 8.76
N GLU A 109 -6.94 13.55 8.19
CA GLU A 109 -7.92 14.52 7.72
C GLU A 109 -8.75 13.96 6.56
N ASN A 110 -8.10 13.28 5.62
CA ASN A 110 -8.78 12.61 4.50
C ASN A 110 -9.74 11.50 4.95
N MET A 111 -9.46 10.88 6.08
CA MET A 111 -10.37 9.90 6.71
C MET A 111 -11.48 10.57 7.55
N ALA A 112 -11.54 11.90 7.56
CA ALA A 112 -12.52 12.69 8.30
C ALA A 112 -12.58 12.37 9.81
N LEU A 113 -11.44 12.10 10.43
CA LEU A 113 -11.35 11.87 11.87
C LEU A 113 -11.60 13.18 12.65
N PRO A 114 -12.14 13.10 13.87
CA PRO A 114 -12.31 14.28 14.73
C PRO A 114 -10.97 14.95 15.05
N VAL A 115 -10.96 16.28 15.09
CA VAL A 115 -9.74 17.08 15.36
C VAL A 115 -8.97 16.64 16.61
N PRO A 116 -9.62 16.37 17.77
CA PRO A 116 -8.90 15.87 18.96
C PRO A 116 -8.16 14.54 18.71
N VAL A 117 -8.76 13.64 17.91
CA VAL A 117 -8.14 12.35 17.55
C VAL A 117 -6.93 12.58 16.64
N ILE A 118 -7.06 13.48 15.65
CA ILE A 118 -5.96 13.84 14.74
C ILE A 118 -4.79 14.41 15.54
N ARG A 119 -5.04 15.37 16.41
CA ARG A 119 -4.00 16.00 17.25
C ARG A 119 -3.25 14.96 18.09
N ARG A 120 -3.97 14.07 18.74
CA ARG A 120 -3.37 13.01 19.56
C ARG A 120 -2.49 12.09 18.72
N ARG A 121 -2.98 11.62 17.59
CA ARG A 121 -2.24 10.70 16.72
C ARG A 121 -1.02 11.34 16.09
N VAL A 122 -1.10 12.60 15.68
CA VAL A 122 0.05 13.35 15.18
C VAL A 122 1.11 13.50 16.27
N ALA A 123 0.70 13.87 17.50
CA ALA A 123 1.62 13.99 18.61
C ALA A 123 2.30 12.66 18.98
N GLU A 124 1.55 11.57 19.02
CA GLU A 124 2.08 10.22 19.26
C GLU A 124 3.12 9.82 18.21
N MET A 125 2.83 10.08 16.94
CA MET A 125 3.72 9.72 15.83
C MET A 125 4.97 10.61 15.82
N ALA A 126 4.82 11.91 16.06
CA ALA A 126 5.94 12.84 16.19
C ALA A 126 6.89 12.44 17.33
N ALA A 127 6.33 12.05 18.48
CA ALA A 127 7.09 11.56 19.61
C ALA A 127 7.82 10.25 19.27
N PHE A 128 7.12 9.32 18.62
CA PHE A 128 7.69 8.03 18.23
C PHE A 128 8.91 8.17 17.31
N PHE A 129 8.86 9.09 16.36
CA PHE A 129 9.96 9.34 15.43
C PHE A 129 10.91 10.45 15.84
N GLY A 130 10.74 11.05 17.02
CA GLY A 130 11.62 12.13 17.49
C GLY A 130 11.51 13.44 16.73
N MET A 131 10.34 13.74 16.17
CA MET A 131 10.08 14.93 15.35
C MET A 131 9.39 16.07 16.10
N GLU A 132 9.33 16.02 17.42
CA GLU A 132 8.56 16.97 18.25
C GLU A 132 9.03 18.42 18.12
N THR A 133 10.30 18.61 17.73
CA THR A 133 10.93 19.92 17.60
C THR A 133 11.11 20.40 16.15
N TRP A 134 10.54 19.71 15.21
CA TRP A 134 10.66 20.01 13.77
C TRP A 134 9.53 20.90 13.27
#